data_1cceb04cf4da7d76923374fec3aabba3
#
_entry.id   1cceb04cf4da7d76923374fec3aabba3
#
_cell.length_a   1.000
_cell.length_b   1.000
_cell.length_c   1.000
_cell.angle_alpha   90.00
_cell.angle_beta   90.00
_cell.angle_gamma   90.00
#
_symmetry.space_group_name_H-M   'P 1'
#
loop_
_entity.id
_entity.type
_entity.pdbx_description
1 polymer ?
#
loop_
_entity_poly.entity_id
_entity_poly.type
_entity_poly.pdbx_seq_one_letter_code
_entity_poly.pdbx_strand_id
1 'polypeptide(L)'
;MISFCLIFFGFASGIAVAAGVFAFIAAIGLIPRMAKRTQTQRWIPFYEDVIVLGGVLGTTALFVDYRLPPWEWLIAVFGLLTGIFIGVLAMALTEVLNVMPVMMRRARLTKGLQWIVTAFALGKIGGSLLYFLIEGFYVL
;
A
#
# COMPACT_ATOMS: atom_id res chain seq x y z
N MET A 1 31.58 3.73 -24.02
CA MET A 1 31.82 4.28 -22.67
C MET A 1 30.53 4.85 -22.05
N ILE A 2 29.80 5.71 -22.76
CA ILE A 2 28.56 6.34 -22.25
C ILE A 2 27.50 5.28 -21.87
N SER A 3 27.29 4.25 -22.70
CA SER A 3 26.31 3.19 -22.41
C SER A 3 26.68 2.39 -21.15
N PHE A 4 27.94 2.16 -20.90
CA PHE A 4 28.40 1.46 -19.70
C PHE A 4 28.13 2.28 -18.43
N CYS A 5 28.41 3.59 -18.48
CA CYS A 5 28.09 4.48 -17.37
C CYS A 5 26.58 4.54 -17.10
N LEU A 6 25.76 4.62 -18.16
CA LEU A 6 24.30 4.63 -18.00
C LEU A 6 23.76 3.36 -17.35
N ILE A 7 24.28 2.18 -17.75
CA ILE A 7 23.89 0.91 -17.13
C ILE A 7 24.31 0.88 -15.66
N PHE A 8 25.55 1.31 -15.36
CA PHE A 8 26.05 1.32 -14.00
C PHE A 8 25.26 2.27 -13.07
N PHE A 9 25.02 3.50 -13.53
CA PHE A 9 24.22 4.45 -12.76
C PHE A 9 22.76 4.02 -12.63
N GLY A 10 22.16 3.45 -13.68
CA GLY A 10 20.81 2.91 -13.65
C GLY A 10 20.67 1.76 -12.64
N PHE A 11 21.62 0.84 -12.64
CA PHE A 11 21.64 -0.27 -11.70
C PHE A 11 21.85 0.19 -10.25
N ALA A 12 22.82 1.10 -10.02
CA ALA A 12 23.09 1.63 -8.69
C ALA A 12 21.88 2.42 -8.13
N SER A 13 21.24 3.25 -8.94
CA SER A 13 20.03 3.98 -8.51
C SER A 13 18.84 3.04 -8.25
N GLY A 14 18.68 2.00 -9.06
CA GLY A 14 17.66 0.97 -8.85
C GLY A 14 17.82 0.25 -7.51
N ILE A 15 19.05 -0.18 -7.19
CA ILE A 15 19.36 -0.80 -5.88
C ILE A 15 19.08 0.17 -4.74
N ALA A 16 19.48 1.43 -4.84
CA ALA A 16 19.28 2.42 -3.78
C ALA A 16 17.79 2.67 -3.52
N VAL A 17 16.97 2.81 -4.56
CA VAL A 17 15.52 2.98 -4.44
C VAL A 17 14.86 1.72 -3.86
N ALA A 18 15.19 0.54 -4.38
CA ALA A 18 14.65 -0.72 -3.88
C ALA A 18 14.98 -0.92 -2.39
N ALA A 19 16.25 -0.71 -2.00
CA ALA A 19 16.68 -0.80 -0.62
C ALA A 19 15.92 0.18 0.30
N GLY A 20 15.67 1.41 -0.16
CA GLY A 20 14.89 2.40 0.57
C GLY A 20 13.44 1.96 0.80
N VAL A 21 12.77 1.42 -0.21
CA VAL A 21 11.39 0.92 -0.11
C VAL A 21 11.31 -0.27 0.84
N PHE A 22 12.20 -1.25 0.70
CA PHE A 22 12.21 -2.43 1.59
C PHE A 22 12.57 -2.05 3.04
N ALA A 23 13.53 -1.13 3.22
CA ALA A 23 13.87 -0.61 4.55
C ALA A 23 12.67 0.09 5.20
N PHE A 24 11.89 0.85 4.44
CA PHE A 24 10.69 1.51 4.91
C PHE A 24 9.61 0.50 5.34
N ILE A 25 9.34 -0.53 4.54
CA ILE A 25 8.38 -1.60 4.87
C ILE A 25 8.81 -2.34 6.13
N ALA A 26 10.11 -2.62 6.26
CA ALA A 26 10.68 -3.30 7.42
C ALA A 26 10.62 -2.41 8.68
N ALA A 27 10.94 -1.11 8.56
CA ALA A 27 10.92 -0.16 9.67
C ALA A 27 9.52 0.05 10.25
N ILE A 28 8.49 0.07 9.41
CA ILE A 28 7.09 0.14 9.85
C ILE A 28 6.67 -1.17 10.51
N GLY A 29 7.36 -2.28 10.22
CA GLY A 29 7.02 -3.59 10.75
C GLY A 29 5.72 -4.15 10.16
N LEU A 30 5.43 -3.84 8.89
CA LEU A 30 4.21 -4.25 8.21
C LEU A 30 4.04 -5.78 8.21
N ILE A 31 5.08 -6.50 7.79
CA ILE A 31 5.09 -7.96 7.67
C ILE A 31 4.86 -8.65 9.03
N PRO A 32 5.65 -8.36 10.09
CA PRO A 32 5.47 -9.02 11.38
C PRO A 32 4.12 -8.69 12.03
N ARG A 33 3.56 -7.50 11.78
CA ARG A 33 2.22 -7.15 12.28
C ARG A 33 1.11 -7.92 11.59
N MET A 34 1.17 -8.02 10.27
CA MET A 34 0.22 -8.84 9.51
C MET A 34 0.32 -10.31 9.94
N ALA A 35 1.51 -10.86 10.01
CA ALA A 35 1.76 -12.24 10.42
C ALA A 35 1.25 -12.52 11.84
N LYS A 36 1.37 -11.54 12.75
CA LYS A 36 0.84 -11.66 14.12
C LYS A 36 -0.70 -11.62 14.14
N ARG A 37 -1.31 -10.76 13.33
CA ARG A 37 -2.79 -10.66 13.24
C ARG A 37 -3.43 -11.90 12.63
N THR A 38 -2.78 -12.49 11.64
CA THR A 38 -3.24 -13.72 10.95
C THR A 38 -2.73 -14.99 11.60
N GLN A 39 -1.93 -14.90 12.68
CA GLN A 39 -1.27 -16.02 13.36
C GLN A 39 -0.39 -16.87 12.43
N THR A 40 0.18 -16.27 11.40
CA THR A 40 1.00 -16.90 10.37
C THR A 40 2.47 -16.54 10.49
N GLN A 41 2.98 -16.31 11.70
CA GLN A 41 4.36 -15.89 11.96
C GLN A 41 5.41 -16.86 11.38
N ARG A 42 5.06 -18.14 11.25
CA ARG A 42 5.93 -19.17 10.66
C ARG A 42 6.20 -18.91 9.16
N TRP A 43 5.33 -18.14 8.50
CA TRP A 43 5.38 -17.88 7.06
C TRP A 43 5.98 -16.51 6.71
N ILE A 44 6.63 -15.84 7.66
CA ILE A 44 7.26 -14.53 7.42
C ILE A 44 8.23 -14.57 6.23
N PRO A 45 9.14 -15.55 6.09
CA PRO A 45 10.04 -15.60 4.93
C PRO A 45 9.30 -15.69 3.59
N PHE A 46 8.19 -16.43 3.56
CA PHE A 46 7.36 -16.54 2.37
C PHE A 46 6.72 -15.19 2.01
N TYR A 47 6.28 -14.39 2.99
CA TYR A 47 5.77 -13.04 2.73
C TYR A 47 6.84 -12.12 2.16
N GLU A 48 8.07 -12.23 2.64
CA GLU A 48 9.21 -11.47 2.12
C GLU A 48 9.49 -11.82 0.66
N ASP A 49 9.53 -13.11 0.32
CA ASP A 49 9.72 -13.59 -1.05
C ASP A 49 8.60 -13.11 -2.00
N VAL A 50 7.35 -13.16 -1.55
CA VAL A 50 6.19 -12.69 -2.33
C VAL A 50 6.27 -11.18 -2.59
N ILE A 51 6.74 -10.38 -1.62
CA ILE A 51 6.90 -8.94 -1.79
C ILE A 51 8.00 -8.64 -2.81
N VAL A 52 9.14 -9.35 -2.74
CA VAL A 52 10.23 -9.22 -3.71
C VAL A 52 9.73 -9.58 -5.12
N LEU A 53 9.04 -10.71 -5.24
CA LEU A 53 8.44 -11.15 -6.51
C LEU A 53 7.44 -10.14 -7.06
N GLY A 54 6.58 -9.59 -6.21
CA GLY A 54 5.63 -8.54 -6.58
C GLY A 54 6.31 -7.27 -7.07
N GLY A 55 7.41 -6.87 -6.42
CA GLY A 55 8.23 -5.73 -6.84
C GLY A 55 8.86 -5.95 -8.22
N VAL A 56 9.43 -7.13 -8.46
CA VAL A 56 10.03 -7.48 -9.78
C VAL A 56 8.96 -7.51 -10.86
N LEU A 57 7.82 -8.18 -10.62
CA LEU A 57 6.73 -8.26 -11.60
C LEU A 57 6.10 -6.89 -11.87
N GLY A 58 5.90 -6.07 -10.83
CA GLY A 58 5.37 -4.71 -10.98
C GLY A 58 6.32 -3.81 -11.77
N THR A 59 7.62 -3.92 -11.54
CA THR A 59 8.62 -3.15 -12.28
C THR A 59 8.69 -3.59 -13.75
N THR A 60 8.69 -4.89 -14.01
CA THR A 60 8.66 -5.40 -15.40
C THR A 60 7.39 -5.00 -16.14
N ALA A 61 6.26 -4.93 -15.47
CA ALA A 61 5.00 -4.50 -16.05
C ALA A 61 5.01 -3.02 -16.52
N LEU A 62 5.87 -2.18 -15.92
CA LEU A 62 6.04 -0.79 -16.35
C LEU A 62 6.80 -0.65 -17.69
N PHE A 63 7.69 -1.60 -18.00
CA PHE A 63 8.53 -1.55 -19.20
C PHE A 63 7.97 -2.36 -20.38
N VAL A 64 7.08 -3.28 -20.09
CA VAL A 64 6.46 -4.13 -21.12
C VAL A 64 5.00 -3.74 -21.24
N ASP A 65 4.62 -3.27 -22.43
CA ASP A 65 3.21 -2.99 -22.75
C ASP A 65 2.42 -4.31 -22.77
N TYR A 66 2.12 -4.82 -21.59
CA TYR A 66 1.21 -5.94 -21.44
C TYR A 66 -0.21 -5.46 -21.76
N ARG A 67 -0.65 -5.67 -22.99
CA ARG A 67 -2.07 -5.61 -23.31
C ARG A 67 -2.75 -6.82 -22.69
N LEU A 68 -3.05 -6.73 -21.41
CA LEU A 68 -3.90 -7.72 -20.75
C LEU A 68 -5.26 -7.72 -21.47
N PRO A 69 -5.82 -8.90 -21.78
CA PRO A 69 -7.18 -8.95 -22.29
C PRO A 69 -8.09 -8.21 -21.29
N PRO A 70 -9.07 -7.42 -21.76
CA PRO A 70 -9.93 -6.61 -20.93
C PRO A 70 -10.94 -7.48 -20.18
N TRP A 71 -10.45 -8.30 -19.28
CA TRP A 71 -11.28 -9.08 -18.36
C TRP A 71 -11.61 -8.20 -17.15
N GLU A 72 -12.80 -7.69 -17.13
CA GLU A 72 -13.28 -6.78 -16.07
C GLU A 72 -13.05 -7.35 -14.66
N TRP A 73 -13.23 -8.66 -14.49
CA TRP A 73 -13.00 -9.33 -13.21
C TRP A 73 -11.52 -9.29 -12.77
N LEU A 74 -10.57 -9.35 -13.70
CA LEU A 74 -9.14 -9.28 -13.40
C LEU A 74 -8.77 -7.89 -12.87
N ILE A 75 -9.33 -6.85 -13.47
CA ILE A 75 -9.17 -5.46 -13.02
C ILE A 75 -9.78 -5.28 -11.63
N ALA A 76 -10.95 -5.84 -11.38
CA ALA A 76 -11.60 -5.80 -10.07
C ALA A 76 -10.76 -6.49 -8.98
N VAL A 77 -10.21 -7.69 -9.26
CA VAL A 77 -9.33 -8.42 -8.34
C VAL A 77 -8.05 -7.62 -8.06
N PHE A 78 -7.43 -7.06 -9.10
CA PHE A 78 -6.23 -6.25 -8.94
C PHE A 78 -6.51 -4.99 -8.10
N GLY A 79 -7.62 -4.31 -8.36
CA GLY A 79 -8.07 -3.16 -7.57
C GLY A 79 -8.32 -3.52 -6.10
N LEU A 80 -8.95 -4.67 -5.84
CA LEU A 80 -9.17 -5.17 -4.49
C LEU A 80 -7.85 -5.43 -3.76
N LEU A 81 -6.90 -6.13 -4.39
CA LEU A 81 -5.60 -6.42 -3.80
C LEU A 81 -4.81 -5.15 -3.51
N THR A 82 -4.82 -4.20 -4.43
CA THR A 82 -4.20 -2.88 -4.25
C THR A 82 -4.85 -2.11 -3.09
N GLY A 83 -6.17 -2.13 -3.01
CA GLY A 83 -6.92 -1.51 -1.92
C GLY A 83 -6.60 -2.11 -0.55
N ILE A 84 -6.49 -3.44 -0.46
CA ILE A 84 -6.07 -4.15 0.75
C ILE A 84 -4.66 -3.72 1.16
N PHE A 85 -3.72 -3.70 0.22
CA PHE A 85 -2.33 -3.30 0.49
C PHE A 85 -2.24 -1.87 1.04
N ILE A 86 -2.89 -0.91 0.37
CA ILE A 86 -2.91 0.49 0.81
C ILE A 86 -3.59 0.63 2.18
N GLY A 87 -4.68 -0.10 2.41
CA GLY A 87 -5.37 -0.10 3.70
C GLY A 87 -4.51 -0.62 4.85
N VAL A 88 -3.80 -1.72 4.63
CA VAL A 88 -2.88 -2.30 5.62
C VAL A 88 -1.70 -1.37 5.88
N LEU A 89 -1.14 -0.74 4.84
CA LEU A 89 -0.07 0.25 4.97
C LEU A 89 -0.52 1.46 5.79
N ALA A 90 -1.70 1.99 5.50
CA ALA A 90 -2.27 3.12 6.24
C ALA A 90 -2.50 2.78 7.72
N MET A 91 -3.02 1.58 8.02
CA MET A 91 -3.20 1.11 9.40
C MET A 91 -1.87 0.94 10.13
N ALA A 92 -0.86 0.36 9.49
CA ALA A 92 0.46 0.21 10.06
C ALA A 92 1.10 1.57 10.40
N LEU A 93 0.98 2.55 9.50
CA LEU A 93 1.45 3.92 9.74
C LEU A 93 0.71 4.60 10.90
N THR A 94 -0.61 4.47 10.98
CA THR A 94 -1.39 5.06 12.08
C THR A 94 -1.01 4.46 13.43
N GLU A 95 -0.65 3.19 13.48
CA GLU A 95 -0.21 2.51 14.70
C GLU A 95 1.22 2.95 15.11
N VAL A 96 2.15 3.05 14.16
CA VAL A 96 3.54 3.49 14.41
C VAL A 96 3.57 4.92 14.92
N LEU A 97 2.81 5.81 14.30
CA LEU A 97 2.77 7.23 14.63
C LEU A 97 1.89 7.54 15.85
N ASN A 98 1.28 6.53 16.49
CA ASN A 98 0.32 6.73 17.57
C ASN A 98 -0.77 7.78 17.26
N VAL A 99 -1.19 7.83 15.99
CA VAL A 99 -2.12 8.86 15.50
C VAL A 99 -3.44 8.81 16.28
N MET A 100 -3.94 7.62 16.57
CA MET A 100 -5.20 7.45 17.29
C MET A 100 -5.20 8.06 18.69
N PRO A 101 -4.24 7.78 19.57
CA PRO A 101 -4.17 8.43 20.89
C PRO A 101 -3.99 9.95 20.81
N VAL A 102 -3.21 10.42 19.83
CA VAL A 102 -2.99 11.87 19.64
C VAL A 102 -4.28 12.56 19.18
N MET A 103 -5.01 11.98 18.24
CA MET A 103 -6.30 12.49 17.78
C MET A 103 -7.32 12.52 18.92
N MET A 104 -7.41 11.46 19.71
CA MET A 104 -8.31 11.41 20.87
C MET A 104 -8.02 12.52 21.89
N ARG A 105 -6.74 12.75 22.22
CA ARG A 105 -6.33 13.83 23.12
C ARG A 105 -6.70 15.20 22.58
N ARG A 106 -6.46 15.44 21.29
CA ARG A 106 -6.80 16.72 20.63
C ARG A 106 -8.32 16.96 20.57
N ALA A 107 -9.08 15.92 20.28
CA ALA A 107 -10.54 15.99 20.22
C ALA A 107 -11.22 15.94 21.60
N ARG A 108 -10.47 15.80 22.70
CA ARG A 108 -10.97 15.64 24.07
C ARG A 108 -12.00 14.52 24.22
N LEU A 109 -11.88 13.47 23.40
CA LEU A 109 -12.80 12.35 23.39
C LEU A 109 -12.27 11.24 24.30
N THR A 110 -12.99 10.98 25.37
CA THR A 110 -12.65 9.93 26.34
C THR A 110 -13.32 8.58 26.02
N LYS A 111 -14.38 8.57 25.20
CA LYS A 111 -15.13 7.38 24.81
C LYS A 111 -15.56 7.53 23.34
N GLY A 112 -15.62 6.41 22.61
CA GLY A 112 -16.19 6.39 21.26
C GLY A 112 -15.19 6.27 20.11
N LEU A 113 -13.94 5.79 20.36
CA LEU A 113 -12.94 5.59 19.32
C LEU A 113 -13.47 4.74 18.14
N GLN A 114 -14.27 3.72 18.42
CA GLN A 114 -14.86 2.86 17.40
C GLN A 114 -15.75 3.64 16.44
N TRP A 115 -16.55 4.57 16.96
CA TRP A 115 -17.46 5.41 16.16
C TRP A 115 -16.70 6.38 15.25
N ILE A 116 -15.58 6.92 15.73
CA ILE A 116 -14.73 7.81 14.93
C ILE A 116 -14.08 7.05 13.78
N VAL A 117 -13.52 5.86 14.08
CA VAL A 117 -12.89 5.01 13.05
C VAL A 117 -13.90 4.56 12.01
N THR A 118 -15.11 4.14 12.43
CA THR A 118 -16.18 3.76 11.50
C THR A 118 -16.68 4.94 10.68
N ALA A 119 -16.87 6.12 11.29
CA ALA A 119 -17.27 7.31 10.56
C ALA A 119 -16.23 7.75 9.53
N PHE A 120 -14.92 7.64 9.88
CA PHE A 120 -13.84 7.94 8.95
C PHE A 120 -13.79 6.95 7.79
N ALA A 121 -13.96 5.67 8.07
CA ALA A 121 -14.02 4.63 7.04
C ALA A 121 -15.22 4.81 6.11
N LEU A 122 -16.41 5.07 6.67
CA LEU A 122 -17.61 5.32 5.88
C LEU A 122 -17.49 6.60 5.04
N GLY A 123 -16.93 7.67 5.61
CA GLY A 123 -16.67 8.91 4.87
C GLY A 123 -15.72 8.70 3.69
N LYS A 124 -14.67 7.90 3.87
CA LYS A 124 -13.73 7.58 2.80
C LYS A 124 -14.36 6.71 1.71
N ILE A 125 -15.15 5.71 2.09
CA ILE A 125 -15.89 4.86 1.14
C ILE A 125 -16.92 5.71 0.38
N GLY A 126 -17.71 6.50 1.10
CA GLY A 126 -18.72 7.37 0.51
C GLY A 126 -18.13 8.41 -0.44
N GLY A 127 -17.05 9.08 -0.03
CA GLY A 127 -16.34 10.04 -0.87
C GLY A 127 -15.73 9.41 -2.12
N SER A 128 -15.15 8.22 -1.99
CA SER A 128 -14.64 7.46 -3.13
C SER A 128 -15.73 7.05 -4.10
N LEU A 129 -16.85 6.53 -3.61
CA LEU A 129 -18.00 6.17 -4.45
C LEU A 129 -18.59 7.38 -5.16
N LEU A 130 -18.76 8.50 -4.48
CA LEU A 130 -19.23 9.75 -5.09
C LEU A 130 -18.29 10.23 -6.19
N TYR A 131 -16.98 10.15 -5.96
CA TYR A 131 -15.99 10.56 -6.95
C TYR A 131 -16.06 9.73 -8.24
N PHE A 132 -16.27 8.42 -8.13
CA PHE A 132 -16.30 7.53 -9.30
C PHE A 132 -17.69 7.37 -9.93
N LEU A 133 -18.78 7.58 -9.17
CA LEU A 133 -20.16 7.41 -9.69
C LEU A 133 -20.74 8.69 -10.28
N ILE A 134 -20.27 9.87 -9.85
CA ILE A 134 -20.77 11.14 -10.40
C ILE A 134 -19.85 11.54 -11.55
N GLU A 135 -20.32 11.30 -12.77
CA GLU A 135 -19.68 11.80 -13.99
C GLU A 135 -19.64 13.34 -13.94
N GLY A 136 -18.41 13.90 -13.95
CA GLY A 136 -18.20 15.35 -13.90
C GLY A 136 -17.56 15.86 -12.61
N PHE A 137 -17.43 15.07 -11.58
CA PHE A 137 -16.75 15.48 -10.35
C PHE A 137 -15.21 15.59 -10.53
N TYR A 138 -14.65 14.92 -11.53
CA TYR A 138 -13.23 14.95 -11.89
C TYR A 138 -12.92 15.83 -13.12
N VAL A 139 -13.89 16.61 -13.61
CA VAL A 139 -13.71 17.53 -14.76
C VAL A 139 -13.49 18.97 -14.30
N LEU A 140 -13.41 19.21 -13.02
CA LEU A 140 -12.95 20.46 -12.42
C LEU A 140 -11.47 20.31 -12.07
#